data_d19006f91d74c9e4f739163d1e4e6ae5
#
_entry.id   d19006f91d74c9e4f739163d1e4e6ae5
#
_cell.length_a   1.000
_cell.length_b   1.000
_cell.length_c   1.000
_cell.angle_alpha   90.00
_cell.angle_beta   90.00
_cell.angle_gamma   90.00
#
_symmetry.space_group_name_H-M   'P 1'
#
loop_
_entity.id
_entity.type
_entity.pdbx_description
1 polymer ?
#
loop_
_entity_poly.entity_id
_entity_poly.type
_entity_poly.pdbx_seq_one_letter_code
_entity_poly.pdbx_strand_id
1 'polypeptide(L)'
;MTMVFSTDVLHRNLYASDVSRSVQSDKSTDAPDIKAESAVLYSENTGTVLYSKNAAKRVAPFSTTKLMTALLVVKHEKDLDRKVRISKSATELGGSTMFLKEGEVVTIRQLLYGLMINSGNDAAYSLAEAVSGGDIRKFVRWMNEEADKLGCKDTHFVNPNGMKADGHYTTAGDYIKVARAALRNKQVYKLAGTKIFKMDATNLSDRRVMKAHTDL
;
A
#
# COMPACT_ATOMS: atom_id res chain seq x y z
N MET A 1 8.00 8.07 -5.90
CA MET A 1 8.37 7.94 -4.46
C MET A 1 9.03 6.59 -4.29
N THR A 2 10.30 6.56 -3.90
CA THR A 2 11.04 5.30 -3.70
C THR A 2 11.08 5.02 -2.21
N MET A 3 10.65 3.83 -1.79
CA MET A 3 10.75 3.36 -0.41
C MET A 3 11.83 2.29 -0.33
N VAL A 4 12.76 2.46 0.60
CA VAL A 4 13.77 1.45 0.94
C VAL A 4 13.53 1.01 2.38
N PHE A 5 13.43 -0.30 2.61
CA PHE A 5 13.22 -0.89 3.93
C PHE A 5 14.44 -1.71 4.35
N SER A 6 14.90 -1.53 5.58
CA SER A 6 15.89 -2.41 6.21
C SER A 6 15.20 -3.28 7.25
N THR A 7 15.48 -4.58 7.23
CA THR A 7 14.83 -5.59 8.04
C THR A 7 15.71 -6.02 9.20
N ASP A 8 15.47 -5.45 10.39
CA ASP A 8 15.77 -6.11 11.67
C ASP A 8 14.63 -5.80 12.64
N VAL A 9 13.90 -6.82 13.05
CA VAL A 9 12.67 -6.69 13.83
C VAL A 9 12.93 -7.04 15.28
N LEU A 10 12.89 -6.04 16.16
CA LEU A 10 12.67 -6.23 17.61
C LEU A 10 11.49 -5.37 18.08
N HIS A 11 10.56 -6.02 18.78
CA HIS A 11 9.32 -5.43 19.25
C HIS A 11 9.55 -4.37 20.33
N ARG A 12 9.12 -3.14 20.10
CA ARG A 12 8.71 -2.19 21.17
C ARG A 12 7.53 -1.36 20.72
N ASN A 13 6.50 -1.33 21.58
CA ASN A 13 5.34 -0.44 21.44
C ASN A 13 5.77 0.99 21.76
N LEU A 14 5.72 1.88 20.74
CA LEU A 14 5.78 3.33 20.94
C LEU A 14 4.72 3.99 20.06
N TYR A 15 3.91 4.82 20.70
CA TYR A 15 2.75 5.51 20.12
C TYR A 15 3.16 6.72 19.24
N ALA A 16 2.22 7.18 18.43
CA ALA A 16 2.33 8.16 17.34
C ALA A 16 2.85 9.58 17.70
N SER A 17 3.27 9.85 18.93
CA SER A 17 3.64 11.20 19.39
C SER A 17 5.02 11.68 18.99
N ASP A 18 5.93 10.79 18.53
CA ASP A 18 7.35 11.14 18.40
C ASP A 18 7.80 11.58 16.98
N VAL A 19 6.92 11.48 15.97
CA VAL A 19 7.30 11.89 14.60
C VAL A 19 7.33 13.41 14.42
N SER A 20 6.82 14.17 15.39
CA SER A 20 6.73 15.64 15.33
C SER A 20 7.98 16.37 15.82
N ARG A 21 8.99 15.68 16.38
CA ARG A 21 10.22 16.29 16.84
C ARG A 21 11.32 16.29 15.78
N SER A 22 11.65 17.49 15.36
CA SER A 22 12.86 17.92 14.65
C SER A 22 13.16 17.25 13.30
N VAL A 23 12.47 17.70 12.25
CA VAL A 23 13.08 17.72 10.91
C VAL A 23 14.08 18.90 10.89
N GLN A 24 15.23 18.75 11.52
CA GLN A 24 16.38 19.58 11.21
C GLN A 24 17.00 19.02 9.93
N SER A 25 17.06 19.84 8.89
CA SER A 25 17.84 19.56 7.69
C SER A 25 19.32 19.63 8.06
N ASP A 26 19.89 18.54 8.57
CA ASP A 26 21.33 18.42 8.63
C ASP A 26 21.86 18.27 7.21
N LYS A 27 22.56 19.28 6.73
CA LYS A 27 23.43 19.22 5.56
C LYS A 27 24.68 18.40 5.92
N SER A 28 24.48 17.11 6.16
CA SER A 28 25.60 16.17 6.22
C SER A 28 26.17 16.06 4.81
N THR A 29 27.46 16.23 4.65
CA THR A 29 28.20 16.08 3.38
C THR A 29 28.08 14.66 2.81
N ASP A 30 27.57 13.71 3.59
CA ASP A 30 27.39 12.30 3.25
C ASP A 30 25.93 11.92 2.92
N ALA A 31 25.04 12.90 2.76
CA ALA A 31 23.65 12.61 2.41
C ALA A 31 23.55 12.01 0.99
N PRO A 32 22.83 10.92 0.79
CA PRO A 32 22.71 10.29 -0.52
C PRO A 32 22.03 11.24 -1.52
N ASP A 33 22.55 11.32 -2.75
CA ASP A 33 21.88 12.02 -3.83
C ASP A 33 20.68 11.17 -4.32
N ILE A 34 19.50 11.56 -3.90
CA ILE A 34 18.25 10.87 -4.25
C ILE A 34 17.51 11.69 -5.31
N LYS A 35 17.27 11.08 -6.48
CA LYS A 35 16.52 11.69 -7.61
C LYS A 35 15.03 11.90 -7.29
N ALA A 36 14.48 11.18 -6.31
CA ALA A 36 13.08 11.34 -5.91
C ALA A 36 12.81 12.78 -5.44
N GLU A 37 11.62 13.30 -5.78
CA GLU A 37 11.17 14.65 -5.40
C GLU A 37 10.98 14.80 -3.89
N SER A 38 10.54 13.74 -3.24
CA SER A 38 10.31 13.68 -1.79
C SER A 38 10.73 12.31 -1.27
N ALA A 39 11.43 12.25 -0.14
CA ALA A 39 11.91 11.02 0.46
C ALA A 39 12.01 11.12 1.98
N VAL A 40 11.80 9.99 2.65
CA VAL A 40 12.09 9.81 4.09
C VAL A 40 12.73 8.44 4.26
N LEU A 41 13.84 8.39 4.99
CA LEU A 41 14.42 7.16 5.52
C LEU A 41 14.19 7.11 7.03
N TYR A 42 13.55 6.06 7.48
CA TYR A 42 13.20 5.87 8.88
C TYR A 42 13.78 4.56 9.40
N SER A 43 14.39 4.61 10.57
CA SER A 43 14.86 3.41 11.27
C SER A 43 13.78 2.91 12.22
N GLU A 44 13.24 1.72 11.95
CA GLU A 44 12.25 1.09 12.83
C GLU A 44 12.86 0.68 14.18
N ASN A 45 14.17 0.34 14.20
CA ASN A 45 14.87 -0.07 15.42
C ASN A 45 15.08 1.08 16.41
N THR A 46 15.46 2.25 15.90
CA THR A 46 15.70 3.43 16.73
C THR A 46 14.50 4.35 16.87
N GLY A 47 13.49 4.20 16.01
CA GLY A 47 12.33 5.09 15.99
C GLY A 47 12.62 6.47 15.41
N THR A 48 13.72 6.64 14.65
CA THR A 48 14.19 7.96 14.19
C THR A 48 14.16 8.10 12.67
N VAL A 49 14.01 9.34 12.20
CA VAL A 49 14.23 9.71 10.80
C VAL A 49 15.72 9.89 10.58
N LEU A 50 16.29 9.07 9.69
CA LEU A 50 17.72 9.11 9.35
C LEU A 50 18.02 10.06 8.18
N TYR A 51 17.04 10.25 7.28
CA TYR A 51 17.15 11.14 6.13
C TYR A 51 15.79 11.69 5.75
N SER A 52 15.77 12.93 5.29
CA SER A 52 14.54 13.61 4.89
C SER A 52 14.82 14.57 3.73
N LYS A 53 14.05 14.46 2.66
CA LYS A 53 14.03 15.39 1.53
C LYS A 53 12.59 15.77 1.23
N ASN A 54 12.26 17.05 1.36
CA ASN A 54 10.91 17.59 1.08
C ASN A 54 9.78 16.76 1.71
N ALA A 55 9.97 16.27 2.95
CA ALA A 55 9.07 15.31 3.58
C ALA A 55 7.64 15.83 3.77
N ALA A 56 7.45 17.16 3.87
CA ALA A 56 6.14 17.81 4.00
C ALA A 56 5.52 18.21 2.64
N LYS A 57 6.22 18.00 1.52
CA LYS A 57 5.70 18.35 0.20
C LYS A 57 4.58 17.37 -0.19
N ARG A 58 3.42 17.91 -0.57
CA ARG A 58 2.33 17.10 -1.13
C ARG A 58 2.73 16.54 -2.50
N VAL A 59 2.58 15.25 -2.66
CA VAL A 59 2.85 14.51 -3.89
C VAL A 59 1.74 13.50 -4.14
N ALA A 60 1.56 13.09 -5.39
CA ALA A 60 0.66 11.98 -5.71
C ALA A 60 1.27 10.66 -5.18
N PRO A 61 0.53 9.87 -4.38
CA PRO A 61 1.05 8.61 -3.84
C PRO A 61 1.19 7.51 -4.91
N PHE A 62 0.46 7.61 -6.01
CA PHE A 62 0.41 6.57 -7.04
C PHE A 62 0.19 5.18 -6.43
N SER A 63 0.82 4.14 -6.99
CA SER A 63 0.64 2.75 -6.54
C SER A 63 1.09 2.47 -5.10
N THR A 64 1.81 3.38 -4.44
CA THR A 64 2.07 3.20 -3.00
C THR A 64 0.76 3.20 -2.20
N THR A 65 -0.31 3.84 -2.68
CA THR A 65 -1.68 3.77 -2.13
C THR A 65 -2.13 2.35 -1.81
N LYS A 66 -1.69 1.37 -2.59
CA LYS A 66 -2.08 -0.05 -2.43
C LYS A 66 -1.63 -0.66 -1.11
N LEU A 67 -0.63 -0.07 -0.45
CA LEU A 67 -0.23 -0.50 0.88
C LEU A 67 -1.31 -0.17 1.93
N MET A 68 -1.96 1.01 1.83
CA MET A 68 -3.14 1.35 2.64
C MET A 68 -4.31 0.40 2.33
N THR A 69 -4.52 0.09 1.05
CA THR A 69 -5.56 -0.85 0.63
C THR A 69 -5.33 -2.24 1.22
N ALA A 70 -4.10 -2.76 1.14
CA ALA A 70 -3.75 -4.05 1.74
C ALA A 70 -3.98 -4.05 3.27
N LEU A 71 -3.55 -2.99 3.95
CA LEU A 71 -3.74 -2.84 5.41
C LEU A 71 -5.22 -2.91 5.78
N LEU A 72 -6.08 -2.17 5.08
CA LEU A 72 -7.52 -2.15 5.38
C LEU A 72 -8.19 -3.47 5.06
N VAL A 73 -7.83 -4.12 3.94
CA VAL A 73 -8.38 -5.43 3.59
C VAL A 73 -8.11 -6.44 4.71
N VAL A 74 -6.87 -6.55 5.20
CA VAL A 74 -6.54 -7.51 6.28
C VAL A 74 -7.10 -7.12 7.64
N LYS A 75 -7.49 -5.85 7.83
CA LYS A 75 -8.22 -5.41 9.04
C LYS A 75 -9.70 -5.80 9.00
N HIS A 76 -10.34 -5.68 7.86
CA HIS A 76 -11.78 -5.87 7.70
C HIS A 76 -12.17 -7.28 7.27
N GLU A 77 -11.25 -8.05 6.65
CA GLU A 77 -11.48 -9.42 6.23
C GLU A 77 -10.63 -10.41 7.05
N LYS A 78 -11.30 -11.36 7.66
CA LYS A 78 -10.64 -12.39 8.47
C LYS A 78 -10.42 -13.69 7.69
N ASP A 79 -11.31 -13.97 6.75
CA ASP A 79 -11.21 -15.14 5.86
C ASP A 79 -10.59 -14.72 4.52
N LEU A 80 -9.27 -14.78 4.44
CA LEU A 80 -8.57 -14.46 3.20
C LEU A 80 -8.81 -15.50 2.09
N ASP A 81 -9.36 -16.65 2.39
CA ASP A 81 -9.70 -17.70 1.41
C ASP A 81 -11.14 -17.58 0.93
N ARG A 82 -11.91 -16.63 1.48
CA ARG A 82 -13.21 -16.27 0.97
C ARG A 82 -13.15 -15.94 -0.53
N LYS A 83 -14.00 -16.61 -1.31
CA LYS A 83 -14.13 -16.39 -2.74
C LYS A 83 -14.98 -15.15 -3.04
N VAL A 84 -14.55 -14.38 -4.02
CA VAL A 84 -15.27 -13.22 -4.55
C VAL A 84 -15.39 -13.32 -6.06
N ARG A 85 -16.48 -12.78 -6.59
CA ARG A 85 -16.72 -12.68 -8.03
C ARG A 85 -16.32 -11.29 -8.48
N ILE A 86 -15.51 -11.23 -9.52
CA ILE A 86 -14.99 -9.97 -10.07
C ILE A 86 -16.09 -9.22 -10.82
N SER A 87 -16.25 -7.96 -10.50
CA SER A 87 -17.20 -7.06 -11.16
C SER A 87 -16.64 -6.56 -12.51
N LYS A 88 -17.52 -6.12 -13.39
CA LYS A 88 -17.14 -5.45 -14.64
C LYS A 88 -16.31 -4.19 -14.36
N SER A 89 -16.75 -3.36 -13.41
CA SER A 89 -16.07 -2.10 -13.05
C SER A 89 -14.61 -2.30 -12.65
N ALA A 90 -14.27 -3.41 -11.98
CA ALA A 90 -12.89 -3.71 -11.62
C ALA A 90 -12.02 -4.07 -12.84
N THR A 91 -12.59 -4.60 -13.91
CA THR A 91 -11.84 -5.04 -15.10
C THR A 91 -11.63 -3.94 -16.14
N GLU A 92 -12.35 -2.83 -16.03
CA GLU A 92 -12.26 -1.69 -16.97
C GLU A 92 -11.19 -0.66 -16.56
N LEU A 93 -10.46 -0.92 -15.48
CA LEU A 93 -9.40 -0.04 -14.99
C LEU A 93 -8.11 -0.22 -15.80
N GLY A 94 -7.56 0.89 -16.28
CA GLY A 94 -6.29 0.90 -16.99
C GLY A 94 -5.08 0.75 -16.05
N GLY A 95 -3.88 0.72 -16.65
CA GLY A 95 -2.60 0.63 -15.94
C GLY A 95 -2.22 -0.81 -15.58
N SER A 96 -1.50 -0.98 -14.47
CA SER A 96 -1.05 -2.31 -14.02
C SER A 96 -2.23 -3.17 -13.56
N THR A 97 -2.28 -4.42 -14.01
CA THR A 97 -3.37 -5.37 -13.70
C THR A 97 -2.79 -6.76 -13.41
N MET A 98 -3.59 -7.63 -12.80
CA MET A 98 -3.36 -9.07 -12.77
C MET A 98 -4.22 -9.83 -13.80
N PHE A 99 -4.84 -9.08 -14.73
CA PHE A 99 -5.65 -9.59 -15.83
C PHE A 99 -6.89 -10.37 -15.38
N LEU A 100 -7.62 -9.80 -14.44
CA LEU A 100 -8.92 -10.32 -14.01
C LEU A 100 -9.96 -10.18 -15.12
N LYS A 101 -10.89 -11.13 -15.15
CA LYS A 101 -12.04 -11.13 -16.07
C LYS A 101 -13.33 -10.89 -15.29
N GLU A 102 -14.30 -10.22 -15.91
CA GLU A 102 -15.65 -10.10 -15.33
C GLU A 102 -16.24 -11.50 -15.07
N GLY A 103 -16.80 -11.70 -13.86
CA GLY A 103 -17.35 -12.98 -13.43
C GLY A 103 -16.32 -14.02 -13.00
N GLU A 104 -15.03 -13.71 -13.07
CA GLU A 104 -13.99 -14.58 -12.52
C GLU A 104 -14.15 -14.73 -11.00
N VAL A 105 -13.91 -15.93 -10.49
CA VAL A 105 -14.02 -16.22 -9.06
C VAL A 105 -12.63 -16.50 -8.51
N VAL A 106 -12.19 -15.63 -7.58
CA VAL A 106 -10.87 -15.68 -6.96
C VAL A 106 -10.99 -15.48 -5.45
N THR A 107 -9.95 -15.78 -4.69
CA THR A 107 -9.92 -15.50 -3.25
C THR A 107 -9.39 -14.11 -2.93
N ILE A 108 -9.75 -13.58 -1.77
CA ILE A 108 -9.17 -12.35 -1.22
C ILE A 108 -7.64 -12.45 -1.18
N ARG A 109 -7.10 -13.60 -0.79
CA ARG A 109 -5.66 -13.89 -0.76
C ARG A 109 -5.01 -13.74 -2.14
N GLN A 110 -5.62 -14.30 -3.19
CA GLN A 110 -5.13 -14.18 -4.56
C GLN A 110 -5.12 -12.73 -5.04
N LEU A 111 -6.18 -11.98 -4.71
CA LEU A 111 -6.26 -10.54 -5.01
C LEU A 111 -5.17 -9.74 -4.26
N LEU A 112 -4.92 -10.05 -2.98
CA LEU A 112 -3.85 -9.39 -2.21
C LEU A 112 -2.47 -9.65 -2.81
N TYR A 113 -2.19 -10.86 -3.33
CA TYR A 113 -0.95 -11.12 -4.06
C TYR A 113 -0.89 -10.34 -5.38
N GLY A 114 -1.99 -10.29 -6.15
CA GLY A 114 -2.07 -9.48 -7.36
C GLY A 114 -1.89 -7.97 -7.08
N LEU A 115 -2.45 -7.49 -5.98
CA LEU A 115 -2.28 -6.12 -5.50
C LEU A 115 -0.80 -5.79 -5.25
N MET A 116 -0.10 -6.66 -4.52
CA MET A 116 1.25 -6.36 -4.03
C MET A 116 2.34 -6.69 -5.05
N ILE A 117 2.19 -7.77 -5.81
CA ILE A 117 3.21 -8.23 -6.78
C ILE A 117 3.06 -7.53 -8.12
N ASN A 118 1.84 -7.50 -8.68
CA ASN A 118 1.57 -6.90 -9.99
C ASN A 118 1.20 -5.43 -9.90
N SER A 119 1.03 -4.90 -8.69
CA SER A 119 0.44 -3.57 -8.50
C SER A 119 -0.93 -3.44 -9.18
N GLY A 120 -1.74 -4.53 -9.19
CA GLY A 120 -2.98 -4.64 -9.95
C GLY A 120 -4.02 -3.61 -9.52
N ASN A 121 -4.48 -2.77 -10.45
CA ASN A 121 -5.58 -1.83 -10.22
C ASN A 121 -6.91 -2.56 -10.11
N ASP A 122 -7.10 -3.59 -10.95
CA ASP A 122 -8.22 -4.53 -10.91
C ASP A 122 -8.30 -5.25 -9.56
N ALA A 123 -7.18 -5.72 -9.03
CA ALA A 123 -7.11 -6.32 -7.71
C ALA A 123 -7.46 -5.33 -6.59
N ALA A 124 -6.94 -4.09 -6.66
CA ALA A 124 -7.23 -3.06 -5.67
C ALA A 124 -8.72 -2.73 -5.58
N TYR A 125 -9.35 -2.60 -6.73
CA TYR A 125 -10.78 -2.27 -6.82
C TYR A 125 -11.65 -3.43 -6.35
N SER A 126 -11.35 -4.65 -6.84
CA SER A 126 -12.06 -5.88 -6.41
C SER A 126 -11.96 -6.11 -4.91
N LEU A 127 -10.80 -5.87 -4.30
CA LEU A 127 -10.61 -5.96 -2.86
C LEU A 127 -11.46 -4.94 -2.11
N ALA A 128 -11.43 -3.69 -2.58
CA ALA A 128 -12.21 -2.62 -1.96
C ALA A 128 -13.72 -2.91 -2.03
N GLU A 129 -14.24 -3.35 -3.19
CA GLU A 129 -15.63 -3.79 -3.34
C GLU A 129 -15.96 -4.95 -2.41
N ALA A 130 -15.11 -5.97 -2.37
CA ALA A 130 -15.35 -7.20 -1.62
C ALA A 130 -15.50 -6.97 -0.12
N VAL A 131 -14.68 -6.09 0.48
CA VAL A 131 -14.67 -5.87 1.93
C VAL A 131 -15.62 -4.76 2.37
N SER A 132 -16.01 -3.86 1.46
CA SER A 132 -16.94 -2.77 1.76
C SER A 132 -18.40 -3.11 1.49
N GLY A 133 -18.68 -4.30 0.92
CA GLY A 133 -20.02 -4.69 0.50
C GLY A 133 -20.45 -4.03 -0.81
N GLY A 134 -19.50 -3.77 -1.74
CA GLY A 134 -19.72 -3.14 -3.04
C GLY A 134 -19.63 -1.60 -3.03
N ASP A 135 -19.47 -0.96 -1.88
CA ASP A 135 -19.41 0.50 -1.77
C ASP A 135 -17.95 1.00 -1.72
N ILE A 136 -17.40 1.35 -2.88
CA ILE A 136 -16.05 1.94 -2.99
C ILE A 136 -15.93 3.24 -2.19
N ARG A 137 -16.97 4.06 -2.11
CA ARG A 137 -16.93 5.31 -1.34
C ARG A 137 -16.79 5.02 0.16
N LYS A 138 -17.41 3.95 0.65
CA LYS A 138 -17.23 3.48 2.01
C LYS A 138 -15.79 3.05 2.26
N PHE A 139 -15.17 2.30 1.33
CA PHE A 139 -13.78 1.90 1.45
C PHE A 139 -12.83 3.10 1.48
N VAL A 140 -13.05 4.09 0.60
CA VAL A 140 -12.27 5.34 0.56
C VAL A 140 -12.42 6.14 1.88
N ARG A 141 -13.63 6.20 2.45
CA ARG A 141 -13.80 6.78 3.80
C ARG A 141 -12.92 6.08 4.83
N TRP A 142 -12.89 4.74 4.83
CA TRP A 142 -12.01 3.99 5.75
C TRP A 142 -10.52 4.29 5.53
N MET A 143 -10.09 4.51 4.26
CA MET A 143 -8.71 4.91 3.97
C MET A 143 -8.36 6.25 4.63
N ASN A 144 -9.25 7.23 4.56
CA ASN A 144 -9.03 8.54 5.16
C ASN A 144 -9.13 8.49 6.70
N GLU A 145 -10.10 7.77 7.24
CA GLU A 145 -10.21 7.53 8.69
C GLU A 145 -8.97 6.83 9.26
N GLU A 146 -8.40 5.87 8.52
CA GLU A 146 -7.16 5.21 8.93
C GLU A 146 -5.97 6.15 8.85
N ALA A 147 -5.87 6.98 7.80
CA ALA A 147 -4.85 8.01 7.68
C ALA A 147 -4.90 8.99 8.86
N ASP A 148 -6.09 9.44 9.24
CA ASP A 148 -6.30 10.31 10.41
C ASP A 148 -5.85 9.63 11.71
N LYS A 149 -6.23 8.35 11.93
CA LYS A 149 -5.81 7.56 13.09
C LYS A 149 -4.29 7.39 13.17
N LEU A 150 -3.62 7.33 12.03
CA LEU A 150 -2.16 7.26 11.94
C LEU A 150 -1.49 8.63 12.10
N GLY A 151 -2.25 9.70 12.22
CA GLY A 151 -1.76 11.08 12.34
C GLY A 151 -1.20 11.64 11.01
N CYS A 152 -1.75 11.20 9.88
CA CYS A 152 -1.42 11.72 8.55
C CYS A 152 -2.28 12.96 8.27
N LYS A 153 -1.71 14.16 8.46
CA LYS A 153 -2.44 15.42 8.36
C LYS A 153 -2.51 15.99 6.94
N ASP A 154 -1.56 15.60 6.10
CA ASP A 154 -1.43 16.04 4.70
C ASP A 154 -1.57 14.86 3.74
N THR A 155 -2.57 14.00 4.00
CA THR A 155 -2.88 12.82 3.18
C THR A 155 -4.37 12.75 2.94
N HIS A 156 -4.75 12.54 1.69
CA HIS A 156 -6.15 12.30 1.31
C HIS A 156 -6.22 11.29 0.17
N PHE A 157 -7.03 10.27 0.36
CA PHE A 157 -7.29 9.21 -0.61
C PHE A 157 -8.65 9.43 -1.29
N VAL A 158 -8.71 9.20 -2.61
CA VAL A 158 -9.95 9.24 -3.39
C VAL A 158 -10.22 7.94 -4.15
N ASN A 159 -9.27 7.03 -4.20
CA ASN A 159 -9.42 5.71 -4.80
C ASN A 159 -8.49 4.68 -4.13
N PRO A 160 -8.77 3.36 -4.26
CA PRO A 160 -7.98 2.31 -3.60
C PRO A 160 -6.72 1.90 -4.36
N ASN A 161 -6.55 2.33 -5.62
CA ASN A 161 -5.48 1.85 -6.50
C ASN A 161 -4.34 2.85 -6.72
N GLY A 162 -4.54 4.12 -6.35
CA GLY A 162 -3.55 5.17 -6.51
C GLY A 162 -3.49 5.80 -7.90
N MET A 163 -4.49 5.61 -8.74
CA MET A 163 -4.60 6.36 -9.98
C MET A 163 -4.72 7.85 -9.69
N LYS A 164 -4.07 8.64 -10.54
CA LYS A 164 -4.09 10.10 -10.40
C LYS A 164 -5.52 10.62 -10.47
N ALA A 165 -5.90 11.38 -9.45
CA ALA A 165 -7.19 12.05 -9.37
C ALA A 165 -7.05 13.32 -8.53
N ASP A 166 -7.91 14.30 -8.77
CA ASP A 166 -7.92 15.51 -7.98
C ASP A 166 -8.22 15.18 -6.51
N GLY A 167 -7.47 15.81 -5.62
CA GLY A 167 -7.57 15.52 -4.19
C GLY A 167 -6.87 14.25 -3.72
N HIS A 168 -6.19 13.47 -4.59
CA HIS A 168 -5.45 12.27 -4.19
C HIS A 168 -3.98 12.63 -3.95
N TYR A 169 -3.61 12.87 -2.68
CA TYR A 169 -2.28 13.31 -2.31
C TYR A 169 -1.82 12.73 -0.98
N THR A 170 -0.53 12.78 -0.76
CA THR A 170 0.14 12.48 0.51
C THR A 170 1.44 13.27 0.62
N THR A 171 2.14 13.13 1.74
CA THR A 171 3.54 13.56 1.91
C THR A 171 4.41 12.35 2.26
N ALA A 172 5.73 12.42 2.02
CA ALA A 172 6.62 11.34 2.43
C ALA A 172 6.62 11.16 3.97
N GLY A 173 6.48 12.29 4.71
CA GLY A 173 6.38 12.29 6.16
C GLY A 173 5.13 11.64 6.72
N ASP A 174 3.99 11.75 6.02
CA ASP A 174 2.78 11.02 6.40
C ASP A 174 2.84 9.58 5.93
N TYR A 175 3.31 9.37 4.70
CA TYR A 175 3.25 8.04 4.11
C TYR A 175 4.15 7.02 4.81
N ILE A 176 5.23 7.45 5.46
CA ILE A 176 6.04 6.56 6.30
C ILE A 176 5.23 5.98 7.47
N LYS A 177 4.24 6.71 8.01
CA LYS A 177 3.35 6.23 9.07
C LYS A 177 2.43 5.13 8.55
N VAL A 178 1.88 5.31 7.33
CA VAL A 178 1.07 4.30 6.64
C VAL A 178 1.91 3.04 6.38
N ALA A 179 3.11 3.21 5.83
CA ALA A 179 4.02 2.11 5.52
C ALA A 179 4.39 1.30 6.78
N ARG A 180 4.71 1.98 7.88
CA ARG A 180 4.98 1.35 9.18
C ARG A 180 3.78 0.56 9.70
N ALA A 181 2.58 1.15 9.70
CA ALA A 181 1.37 0.47 10.14
C ALA A 181 1.08 -0.78 9.29
N ALA A 182 1.24 -0.69 7.97
CA ALA A 182 1.03 -1.79 7.05
C ALA A 182 2.05 -2.91 7.26
N LEU A 183 3.34 -2.61 7.32
CA LEU A 183 4.41 -3.61 7.42
C LEU A 183 4.55 -4.22 8.81
N ARG A 184 4.05 -3.59 9.86
CA ARG A 184 3.89 -4.22 11.18
C ARG A 184 2.79 -5.29 11.20
N ASN A 185 1.87 -5.27 10.25
CA ASN A 185 0.92 -6.36 10.08
C ASN A 185 1.61 -7.55 9.40
N LYS A 186 1.67 -8.70 10.08
CA LYS A 186 2.37 -9.91 9.61
C LYS A 186 1.87 -10.39 8.24
N GLN A 187 0.58 -10.26 7.94
CA GLN A 187 0.02 -10.66 6.64
C GLN A 187 0.50 -9.73 5.53
N VAL A 188 0.42 -8.41 5.74
CA VAL A 188 0.89 -7.42 4.76
C VAL A 188 2.40 -7.55 4.55
N TYR A 189 3.16 -7.74 5.61
CA TYR A 189 4.62 -7.97 5.54
C TYR A 189 4.96 -9.18 4.67
N LYS A 190 4.28 -10.31 4.90
CA LYS A 190 4.46 -11.53 4.10
C LYS A 190 4.13 -11.28 2.61
N LEU A 191 3.03 -10.60 2.33
CA LEU A 191 2.61 -10.26 0.97
C LEU A 191 3.66 -9.37 0.27
N ALA A 192 4.13 -8.33 0.96
CA ALA A 192 5.12 -7.38 0.44
C ALA A 192 6.48 -8.02 0.14
N GLY A 193 6.89 -9.03 0.93
CA GLY A 193 8.15 -9.77 0.75
C GLY A 193 8.05 -10.93 -0.25
N THR A 194 6.90 -11.17 -0.88
CA THR A 194 6.73 -12.30 -1.79
C THR A 194 7.24 -11.97 -3.20
N LYS A 195 8.27 -12.67 -3.64
CA LYS A 195 8.87 -12.48 -4.98
C LYS A 195 8.09 -13.19 -6.09
N ILE A 196 7.53 -14.35 -5.83
CA ILE A 196 6.79 -15.16 -6.80
C ILE A 196 5.56 -15.75 -6.13
N PHE A 197 4.41 -15.61 -6.77
CA PHE A 197 3.18 -16.29 -6.38
C PHE A 197 2.61 -17.05 -7.58
N LYS A 198 2.32 -18.35 -7.39
CA LYS A 198 1.68 -19.20 -8.37
C LYS A 198 0.21 -19.32 -8.01
N MET A 199 -0.64 -18.79 -8.84
CA MET A 199 -2.09 -18.85 -8.70
C MET A 199 -2.65 -19.98 -9.57
N ASP A 200 -3.42 -20.87 -8.99
CA ASP A 200 -4.09 -21.92 -9.74
C ASP A 200 -5.13 -21.37 -10.72
N ALA A 201 -5.55 -22.21 -11.65
CA ALA A 201 -6.60 -21.88 -12.61
C ALA A 201 -7.90 -21.51 -11.89
N THR A 202 -8.64 -20.58 -12.47
CA THR A 202 -9.97 -20.15 -12.01
C THR A 202 -11.06 -20.71 -12.93
N ASN A 203 -12.29 -20.28 -12.72
CA ASN A 203 -13.40 -20.62 -13.62
C ASN A 203 -13.26 -19.99 -15.03
N LEU A 204 -12.42 -18.95 -15.21
CA LEU A 204 -12.30 -18.20 -16.47
C LEU A 204 -10.86 -18.03 -16.96
N SER A 205 -9.87 -18.48 -16.22
CA SER A 205 -8.47 -18.26 -16.57
C SER A 205 -7.58 -19.42 -16.15
N ASP A 206 -6.56 -19.68 -16.97
CA ASP A 206 -5.50 -20.64 -16.65
C ASP A 206 -4.64 -20.16 -15.47
N ARG A 207 -3.71 -21.02 -15.05
CA ARG A 207 -2.72 -20.70 -14.01
C ARG A 207 -1.97 -19.42 -14.36
N ARG A 208 -1.77 -18.57 -13.35
CA ARG A 208 -0.97 -17.36 -13.44
C ARG A 208 0.27 -17.47 -12.57
N VAL A 209 1.39 -16.99 -13.06
CA VAL A 209 2.62 -16.82 -12.28
C VAL A 209 2.89 -15.32 -12.17
N MET A 210 2.73 -14.78 -10.98
CA MET A 210 3.04 -13.39 -10.67
C MET A 210 4.46 -13.30 -10.13
N LYS A 211 5.25 -12.36 -10.67
CA LYS A 211 6.65 -12.13 -10.26
C LYS A 211 6.82 -10.67 -9.90
N ALA A 212 7.46 -10.39 -8.78
CA ALA A 212 7.81 -9.03 -8.41
C ALA A 212 8.78 -8.41 -9.44
N HIS A 213 8.62 -7.12 -9.70
CA HIS A 213 9.45 -6.39 -10.66
C HIS A 213 10.78 -5.90 -10.05
N THR A 214 11.01 -6.14 -8.77
CA THR A 214 12.24 -5.72 -8.07
C THR A 214 13.02 -6.93 -7.60
N ASP A 215 14.33 -6.89 -7.78
CA ASP A 215 15.30 -7.89 -7.31
C ASP A 215 15.77 -7.62 -5.87
N LEU A 216 14.96 -6.91 -5.06
CA LEU A 216 15.28 -6.58 -3.67
C LEU A 216 15.04 -7.76 -2.73
#